data_10da9a44bb085e6d38875949d735a518
#
_entry.id   10da9a44bb085e6d38875949d735a518
#
_cell.length_a   1.000
_cell.length_b   1.000
_cell.length_c   1.000
_cell.angle_alpha   90.00
_cell.angle_beta   90.00
_cell.angle_gamma   90.00
#
_symmetry.space_group_name_H-M   'P 1'
#
loop_
_entity.id
_entity.type
_entity.pdbx_description
1 polymer ?
#
loop_
_entity_poly.entity_id
_entity_poly.type
_entity_poly.pdbx_seq_one_letter_code
_entity_poly.pdbx_strand_id
1 'polypeptide(L)'
;VMVGTGRAAGLGILIKDATSLGLAHKINTLVLDKTGTITEGKPKVTDLFDKKSSEIETTETDNEKIKDLLHIMGSCEQHSEHPIGKAIVNYVKGQSIDISEVKEFKTVTGMGIWASFNWSTVLIGSERLMEENKIDVSELKQRAEEIKSEGKTVAFMAIDNEIKAVIGIGDVVRETSEDAIQRISDMGVEIVMLTGDNEIVAEAIGKEMHIKSVHANLKPSDKCDEIKKLQQNGKVVGMIGDGINDAPALATADVSFAIGTATEIAMEAANITLVKGDITKAWEALRLSRQTMKIIKQNLFWAFGYNVIA
;
A
#
# COMPACT_ATOMS: atom_id res chain seq x y z
N VAL A 1 7.75 15.14 -29.24
CA VAL A 1 6.78 14.45 -28.35
C VAL A 1 6.70 12.97 -28.71
N MET A 2 6.43 12.56 -29.96
CA MET A 2 6.28 11.15 -30.37
C MET A 2 7.46 10.26 -29.92
N VAL A 3 8.72 10.70 -30.11
CA VAL A 3 9.89 9.95 -29.63
C VAL A 3 9.89 9.81 -28.10
N GLY A 4 9.44 10.85 -27.38
CA GLY A 4 9.34 10.81 -25.91
C GLY A 4 8.27 9.81 -25.43
N THR A 5 7.09 9.80 -26.04
CA THR A 5 6.02 8.84 -25.67
C THR A 5 6.39 7.40 -26.04
N GLY A 6 7.05 7.19 -27.20
CA GLY A 6 7.55 5.86 -27.57
C GLY A 6 8.61 5.33 -26.59
N ARG A 7 9.52 6.19 -26.12
CA ARG A 7 10.51 5.83 -25.10
C ARG A 7 9.86 5.55 -23.74
N ALA A 8 8.84 6.33 -23.37
CA ALA A 8 8.04 6.11 -22.16
C ALA A 8 7.39 4.71 -22.17
N ALA A 9 6.74 4.34 -23.28
CA ALA A 9 6.11 3.02 -23.43
C ALA A 9 7.11 1.88 -23.25
N GLY A 10 8.33 2.01 -23.81
CA GLY A 10 9.41 1.03 -23.60
C GLY A 10 9.89 0.91 -22.14
N LEU A 11 9.65 1.92 -21.31
CA LEU A 11 9.93 1.93 -19.87
C LEU A 11 8.73 1.46 -19.02
N GLY A 12 7.60 1.08 -19.63
CA GLY A 12 6.37 0.72 -18.93
C GLY A 12 5.59 1.94 -18.41
N ILE A 13 5.71 3.08 -19.08
CA ILE A 13 4.99 4.32 -18.78
C ILE A 13 4.07 4.62 -19.97
N LEU A 14 2.78 4.44 -19.79
CA LEU A 14 1.78 4.70 -20.82
C LEU A 14 1.23 6.11 -20.64
N ILE A 15 1.43 6.96 -21.64
CA ILE A 15 1.01 8.36 -21.62
C ILE A 15 -0.19 8.52 -22.55
N LYS A 16 -1.30 9.01 -22.00
CA LYS A 16 -2.57 9.12 -22.72
C LYS A 16 -2.50 10.13 -23.88
N ASP A 17 -1.86 11.26 -23.65
CA ASP A 17 -1.74 12.34 -24.62
C ASP A 17 -0.47 13.18 -24.46
N ALA A 18 -0.18 13.96 -25.48
CA ALA A 18 1.02 14.81 -25.53
C ALA A 18 0.97 15.96 -24.51
N THR A 19 -0.23 16.41 -24.12
CA THR A 19 -0.43 17.51 -23.17
C THR A 19 -0.03 17.06 -21.79
N SER A 20 -0.40 15.84 -21.39
CA SER A 20 -0.04 15.22 -20.12
C SER A 20 1.48 15.13 -19.94
N LEU A 21 2.20 14.68 -20.99
CA LEU A 21 3.67 14.72 -20.98
C LEU A 21 4.20 16.15 -20.89
N GLY A 22 3.53 17.07 -21.59
CA GLY A 22 3.89 18.49 -21.59
C GLY A 22 3.62 19.21 -20.27
N LEU A 23 2.68 18.73 -19.44
CA LEU A 23 2.38 19.30 -18.13
C LEU A 23 3.24 18.66 -17.01
N ALA A 24 3.57 17.39 -17.12
CA ALA A 24 4.29 16.66 -16.07
C ALA A 24 5.63 17.32 -15.69
N HIS A 25 6.32 18.03 -16.61
CA HIS A 25 7.56 18.74 -16.28
C HIS A 25 7.36 19.94 -15.34
N LYS A 26 6.14 20.46 -15.24
CA LYS A 26 5.79 21.61 -14.39
C LYS A 26 5.43 21.21 -12.97
N ILE A 27 5.20 19.93 -12.72
CA ILE A 27 4.83 19.43 -11.38
C ILE A 27 5.90 19.88 -10.39
N ASN A 28 5.44 20.57 -9.35
CA ASN A 28 6.23 21.02 -8.21
C ASN A 28 5.74 20.43 -6.89
N THR A 29 4.53 19.82 -6.88
CA THR A 29 4.00 19.08 -5.74
C THR A 29 3.41 17.75 -6.24
N LEU A 30 3.82 16.64 -5.63
CA LEU A 30 3.32 15.31 -5.94
C LEU A 30 2.57 14.76 -4.74
N VAL A 31 1.29 14.51 -4.94
CA VAL A 31 0.41 13.88 -3.97
C VAL A 31 0.48 12.37 -4.15
N LEU A 32 0.70 11.65 -3.07
CA LEU A 32 0.72 10.19 -3.03
C LEU A 32 -0.43 9.69 -2.16
N ASP A 33 -1.24 8.78 -2.69
CA ASP A 33 -2.05 7.94 -1.82
C ASP A 33 -1.16 6.96 -1.06
N LYS A 34 -1.58 6.50 0.13
CA LYS A 34 -0.83 5.50 0.88
C LYS A 34 -1.09 4.10 0.33
N THR A 35 -2.35 3.68 0.39
CA THR A 35 -2.76 2.28 0.15
C THR A 35 -2.69 1.92 -1.34
N GLY A 36 -1.97 0.83 -1.65
CA GLY A 36 -1.81 0.41 -3.04
C GLY A 36 -0.83 1.26 -3.86
N THR A 37 -0.35 2.38 -3.31
CA THR A 37 0.62 3.30 -3.94
C THR A 37 1.97 3.24 -3.24
N ILE A 38 2.11 3.81 -2.04
CA ILE A 38 3.32 3.68 -1.20
C ILE A 38 3.44 2.25 -0.69
N THR A 39 2.31 1.65 -0.34
CA THR A 39 2.19 0.27 0.13
C THR A 39 1.71 -0.67 -0.98
N GLU A 40 1.77 -1.97 -0.75
CA GLU A 40 1.33 -2.96 -1.72
C GLU A 40 -0.20 -3.02 -1.89
N GLY A 41 -0.97 -2.47 -0.94
CA GLY A 41 -2.43 -2.55 -0.91
C GLY A 41 -2.96 -3.94 -0.61
N LYS A 42 -2.12 -4.80 -0.05
CA LYS A 42 -2.46 -6.17 0.33
C LYS A 42 -2.01 -6.41 1.76
N PRO A 43 -2.94 -6.71 2.68
CA PRO A 43 -2.56 -7.02 4.04
C PRO A 43 -1.65 -8.24 4.08
N LYS A 44 -0.60 -8.15 4.90
CA LYS A 44 0.34 -9.24 5.18
C LYS A 44 0.46 -9.42 6.69
N VAL A 45 0.78 -10.62 7.15
CA VAL A 45 1.21 -10.84 8.52
C VAL A 45 2.59 -10.21 8.68
N THR A 46 2.69 -9.24 9.56
CA THR A 46 3.92 -8.49 9.85
C THR A 46 4.51 -8.86 11.20
N ASP A 47 3.67 -9.29 12.13
CA ASP A 47 4.05 -9.64 13.50
C ASP A 47 3.33 -10.92 13.93
N LEU A 48 4.04 -11.78 14.63
CA LEU A 48 3.46 -12.97 15.22
C LEU A 48 4.17 -13.28 16.55
N PHE A 49 3.42 -13.28 17.63
CA PHE A 49 3.93 -13.59 18.97
C PHE A 49 3.17 -14.78 19.55
N ASP A 50 3.91 -15.69 20.17
CA ASP A 50 3.33 -16.81 20.91
C ASP A 50 2.86 -16.38 22.30
N LYS A 51 2.22 -17.30 23.04
CA LYS A 51 1.74 -17.09 24.43
C LYS A 51 2.85 -16.60 25.38
N LYS A 52 4.11 -16.89 25.12
CA LYS A 52 5.24 -16.45 25.95
C LYS A 52 5.72 -15.04 25.55
N SER A 53 5.01 -14.36 24.67
CA SER A 53 5.39 -13.08 24.07
C SER A 53 6.74 -13.13 23.34
N SER A 54 7.17 -14.32 22.93
CA SER A 54 8.32 -14.48 22.04
C SER A 54 7.89 -14.20 20.61
N GLU A 55 8.62 -13.33 19.92
CA GLU A 55 8.42 -13.10 18.50
C GLU A 55 8.76 -14.39 17.75
N ILE A 56 7.83 -14.80 16.90
CA ILE A 56 8.04 -15.96 16.02
C ILE A 56 8.73 -15.46 14.76
N GLU A 57 10.07 -15.45 14.82
CA GLU A 57 10.86 -15.12 13.65
C GLU A 57 10.79 -16.24 12.59
N THR A 58 10.85 -15.85 11.31
CA THR A 58 10.88 -16.78 10.18
C THR A 58 12.06 -17.75 10.21
N THR A 59 13.10 -17.40 10.96
CA THR A 59 14.30 -18.25 11.19
C THR A 59 14.10 -19.35 12.24
N GLU A 60 13.06 -19.24 13.10
CA GLU A 60 12.74 -20.23 14.12
C GLU A 60 11.80 -21.37 13.65
N THR A 61 11.55 -21.45 12.33
CA THR A 61 10.76 -22.55 11.74
C THR A 61 11.33 -23.95 11.97
N ASP A 62 12.48 -24.08 12.62
CA ASP A 62 13.00 -25.38 13.10
C ASP A 62 12.34 -25.87 14.39
N ASN A 63 11.54 -25.02 15.07
CA ASN A 63 10.79 -25.41 16.25
C ASN A 63 9.47 -26.10 15.85
N GLU A 64 9.35 -27.39 16.08
CA GLU A 64 8.15 -28.19 15.74
C GLU A 64 6.84 -27.56 16.27
N LYS A 65 6.87 -26.98 17.48
CA LYS A 65 5.67 -26.35 18.07
C LYS A 65 5.21 -25.12 17.29
N ILE A 66 6.13 -24.37 16.73
CA ILE A 66 5.82 -23.20 15.90
C ILE A 66 5.25 -23.68 14.57
N LYS A 67 5.85 -24.71 13.96
CA LYS A 67 5.32 -25.33 12.73
C LYS A 67 3.90 -25.83 12.93
N ASP A 68 3.63 -26.52 14.03
CA ASP A 68 2.28 -27.00 14.35
C ASP A 68 1.29 -25.85 14.51
N LEU A 69 1.68 -24.77 15.21
CA LEU A 69 0.83 -23.59 15.37
C LEU A 69 0.50 -22.93 14.03
N LEU A 70 1.50 -22.75 13.18
CA LEU A 70 1.33 -22.19 11.84
C LEU A 70 0.51 -23.10 10.93
N HIS A 71 0.75 -24.42 10.99
CA HIS A 71 -0.04 -25.42 10.27
C HIS A 71 -1.54 -25.35 10.64
N ILE A 72 -1.86 -25.30 11.94
CA ILE A 72 -3.25 -25.17 12.43
C ILE A 72 -3.85 -23.84 11.98
N MET A 73 -3.10 -22.74 12.13
CA MET A 73 -3.52 -21.39 11.75
C MET A 73 -3.88 -21.31 10.26
N GLY A 74 -2.98 -21.74 9.38
CA GLY A 74 -3.20 -21.75 7.92
C GLY A 74 -4.32 -22.68 7.49
N SER A 75 -4.42 -23.85 8.13
CA SER A 75 -5.48 -24.84 7.86
C SER A 75 -6.87 -24.30 8.22
N CYS A 76 -6.99 -23.58 9.34
CA CYS A 76 -8.27 -23.01 9.76
C CYS A 76 -8.70 -21.82 8.88
N GLU A 77 -7.77 -21.02 8.40
CA GLU A 77 -8.07 -19.83 7.58
C GLU A 77 -8.20 -20.12 6.08
N GLN A 78 -7.89 -21.32 5.59
CA GLN A 78 -7.89 -21.62 4.16
C GLN A 78 -9.24 -21.40 3.46
N HIS A 79 -10.34 -21.51 4.19
CA HIS A 79 -11.69 -21.29 3.69
C HIS A 79 -12.20 -19.84 3.92
N SER A 80 -11.38 -19.01 4.55
CA SER A 80 -11.73 -17.62 4.80
C SER A 80 -11.61 -16.77 3.53
N GLU A 81 -12.68 -16.09 3.16
CA GLU A 81 -12.66 -15.12 2.07
C GLU A 81 -12.18 -13.73 2.53
N HIS A 82 -12.05 -13.54 3.84
CA HIS A 82 -11.63 -12.26 4.40
C HIS A 82 -10.17 -11.95 4.08
N PRO A 83 -9.80 -10.68 3.76
CA PRO A 83 -8.42 -10.29 3.46
C PRO A 83 -7.40 -10.70 4.54
N ILE A 84 -7.78 -10.64 5.81
CA ILE A 84 -6.96 -11.08 6.95
C ILE A 84 -6.68 -12.58 6.88
N GLY A 85 -7.70 -13.41 6.62
CA GLY A 85 -7.51 -14.86 6.48
C GLY A 85 -6.59 -15.21 5.31
N LYS A 86 -6.77 -14.54 4.17
CA LYS A 86 -5.87 -14.69 3.02
C LYS A 86 -4.43 -14.29 3.34
N ALA A 87 -4.23 -13.24 4.13
CA ALA A 87 -2.90 -12.81 4.59
C ALA A 87 -2.24 -13.90 5.45
N ILE A 88 -2.99 -14.49 6.37
CA ILE A 88 -2.52 -15.59 7.24
C ILE A 88 -2.14 -16.81 6.40
N VAL A 89 -3.02 -17.25 5.49
CA VAL A 89 -2.74 -18.41 4.61
C VAL A 89 -1.50 -18.18 3.76
N ASN A 90 -1.35 -16.99 3.18
CA ASN A 90 -0.20 -16.65 2.36
C ASN A 90 1.09 -16.64 3.18
N TYR A 91 1.04 -16.13 4.41
CA TYR A 91 2.17 -16.14 5.33
C TYR A 91 2.62 -17.58 5.64
N VAL A 92 1.69 -18.47 6.02
CA VAL A 92 1.97 -19.87 6.33
C VAL A 92 2.55 -20.61 5.13
N LYS A 93 1.95 -20.44 3.93
CA LYS A 93 2.48 -21.02 2.69
C LYS A 93 3.88 -20.50 2.34
N GLY A 94 4.15 -19.22 2.61
CA GLY A 94 5.46 -18.60 2.42
C GLY A 94 6.55 -19.23 3.29
N GLN A 95 6.18 -19.82 4.44
CA GLN A 95 7.08 -20.58 5.32
C GLN A 95 7.27 -22.05 4.89
N SER A 96 6.76 -22.44 3.72
CA SER A 96 6.78 -23.82 3.21
C SER A 96 6.11 -24.83 4.16
N ILE A 97 5.06 -24.38 4.85
CA ILE A 97 4.26 -25.22 5.76
C ILE A 97 3.00 -25.64 4.99
N ASP A 98 2.75 -26.95 4.95
CA ASP A 98 1.55 -27.51 4.36
C ASP A 98 0.32 -27.13 5.19
N ILE A 99 -0.82 -27.04 4.53
CA ILE A 99 -2.14 -26.82 5.17
C ILE A 99 -3.02 -28.02 4.91
N SER A 100 -3.84 -28.36 5.90
CA SER A 100 -4.75 -29.52 5.87
C SER A 100 -6.21 -29.09 5.88
N GLU A 101 -7.08 -29.96 5.38
CA GLU A 101 -8.53 -29.74 5.46
C GLU A 101 -9.02 -29.70 6.91
N VAL A 102 -9.97 -28.80 7.20
CA VAL A 102 -10.67 -28.73 8.48
C VAL A 102 -12.01 -29.42 8.38
N LYS A 103 -12.46 -30.05 9.48
CA LYS A 103 -13.74 -30.78 9.48
C LYS A 103 -14.94 -29.84 9.48
N GLU A 104 -14.86 -28.76 10.23
CA GLU A 104 -15.89 -27.75 10.33
C GLU A 104 -15.27 -26.37 10.33
N PHE A 105 -15.92 -25.45 9.63
CA PHE A 105 -15.52 -24.05 9.53
C PHE A 105 -16.74 -23.16 9.60
N LYS A 106 -16.67 -22.07 10.36
CA LYS A 106 -17.73 -21.06 10.47
C LYS A 106 -17.11 -19.67 10.55
N THR A 107 -17.60 -18.76 9.73
CA THR A 107 -17.28 -17.33 9.86
C THR A 107 -18.15 -16.72 10.97
N VAL A 108 -17.52 -16.04 11.90
CA VAL A 108 -18.19 -15.24 12.93
C VAL A 108 -18.21 -13.79 12.47
N THR A 109 -19.36 -13.33 12.00
CA THR A 109 -19.52 -12.05 11.30
C THR A 109 -18.89 -10.88 12.07
N GLY A 110 -17.94 -10.19 11.44
CA GLY A 110 -17.26 -9.03 12.02
C GLY A 110 -16.28 -9.31 13.15
N MET A 111 -16.04 -10.59 13.51
CA MET A 111 -15.17 -10.96 14.62
C MET A 111 -14.06 -11.93 14.25
N GLY A 112 -14.26 -12.82 13.28
CA GLY A 112 -13.25 -13.80 12.90
C GLY A 112 -13.83 -15.13 12.45
N ILE A 113 -13.15 -16.22 12.78
CA ILE A 113 -13.55 -17.59 12.44
C ILE A 113 -13.56 -18.51 13.65
N TRP A 114 -14.39 -19.53 13.54
CA TRP A 114 -14.40 -20.73 14.35
C TRP A 114 -14.13 -21.95 13.45
N ALA A 115 -13.24 -22.83 13.86
CA ALA A 115 -12.96 -24.06 13.13
C ALA A 115 -12.73 -25.23 14.07
N SER A 116 -12.97 -26.46 13.59
CA SER A 116 -12.63 -27.70 14.29
C SER A 116 -11.48 -28.38 13.55
N PHE A 117 -10.33 -28.45 14.20
CA PHE A 117 -9.12 -29.05 13.68
C PHE A 117 -8.62 -30.17 14.60
N ASN A 118 -8.56 -31.42 14.10
CA ASN A 118 -8.11 -32.59 14.86
C ASN A 118 -8.77 -32.73 16.26
N TRP A 119 -10.10 -32.52 16.33
CA TRP A 119 -10.94 -32.54 17.56
C TRP A 119 -10.74 -31.34 18.50
N SER A 120 -9.81 -30.42 18.19
CA SER A 120 -9.65 -29.18 18.93
C SER A 120 -10.48 -28.06 18.31
N THR A 121 -11.02 -27.20 19.15
CA THR A 121 -11.70 -25.96 18.74
C THR A 121 -10.68 -24.85 18.55
N VAL A 122 -10.66 -24.25 17.38
CA VAL A 122 -9.76 -23.14 17.03
C VAL A 122 -10.59 -21.88 16.76
N LEU A 123 -10.19 -20.78 17.39
CA LEU A 123 -10.74 -19.44 17.15
C LEU A 123 -9.62 -18.54 16.66
N ILE A 124 -9.87 -17.82 15.56
CA ILE A 124 -8.94 -16.79 15.06
C ILE A 124 -9.76 -15.53 14.78
N GLY A 125 -9.39 -14.40 15.39
CA GLY A 125 -10.13 -13.16 15.18
C GLY A 125 -9.84 -12.07 16.20
N SER A 126 -10.78 -11.13 16.31
CA SER A 126 -10.66 -9.95 17.15
C SER A 126 -10.66 -10.26 18.65
N GLU A 127 -10.19 -9.32 19.47
CA GLU A 127 -10.27 -9.37 20.93
C GLU A 127 -11.71 -9.65 21.41
N ARG A 128 -12.71 -9.04 20.75
CA ARG A 128 -14.12 -9.27 21.04
C ARG A 128 -14.54 -10.74 20.86
N LEU A 129 -14.01 -11.44 19.83
CA LEU A 129 -14.27 -12.87 19.66
C LEU A 129 -13.75 -13.68 20.86
N MET A 130 -12.59 -13.31 21.39
CA MET A 130 -12.00 -13.95 22.56
C MET A 130 -12.85 -13.69 23.82
N GLU A 131 -13.28 -12.45 24.03
CA GLU A 131 -14.15 -12.05 25.17
C GLU A 131 -15.48 -12.79 25.16
N GLU A 132 -16.18 -12.87 24.00
CA GLU A 132 -17.47 -13.58 23.88
C GLU A 132 -17.32 -15.08 24.17
N ASN A 133 -16.14 -15.66 23.92
CA ASN A 133 -15.83 -17.06 24.26
C ASN A 133 -15.12 -17.22 25.63
N LYS A 134 -15.03 -16.15 26.44
CA LYS A 134 -14.41 -16.14 27.79
C LYS A 134 -12.95 -16.58 27.78
N ILE A 135 -12.20 -16.24 26.73
CA ILE A 135 -10.78 -16.52 26.60
C ILE A 135 -9.99 -15.32 27.12
N ASP A 136 -9.11 -15.57 28.07
CA ASP A 136 -8.25 -14.56 28.65
C ASP A 136 -7.08 -14.24 27.69
N VAL A 137 -6.99 -12.98 27.25
CA VAL A 137 -5.93 -12.47 26.37
C VAL A 137 -4.87 -11.65 27.12
N SER A 138 -4.95 -11.57 28.45
CA SER A 138 -4.10 -10.70 29.28
C SER A 138 -2.61 -10.90 29.04
N GLU A 139 -2.16 -12.13 28.80
CA GLU A 139 -0.75 -12.48 28.56
C GLU A 139 -0.20 -11.84 27.28
N LEU A 140 -1.05 -11.60 26.26
CA LEU A 140 -0.66 -11.03 24.96
C LEU A 140 -1.17 -9.59 24.77
N LYS A 141 -1.84 -9.02 25.75
CA LYS A 141 -2.47 -7.71 25.64
C LYS A 141 -1.46 -6.60 25.37
N GLN A 142 -0.30 -6.63 26.02
CA GLN A 142 0.75 -5.64 25.80
C GLN A 142 1.23 -5.68 24.34
N ARG A 143 1.48 -6.88 23.80
CA ARG A 143 1.90 -7.05 22.38
C ARG A 143 0.82 -6.59 21.42
N ALA A 144 -0.45 -6.89 21.72
CA ALA A 144 -1.57 -6.42 20.93
C ALA A 144 -1.66 -4.89 20.87
N GLU A 145 -1.44 -4.21 22.00
CA GLU A 145 -1.42 -2.74 22.06
C GLU A 145 -0.20 -2.14 21.32
N GLU A 146 0.96 -2.77 21.41
CA GLU A 146 2.15 -2.38 20.63
C GLU A 146 1.84 -2.44 19.12
N ILE A 147 1.30 -3.56 18.63
CA ILE A 147 0.89 -3.75 17.23
C ILE A 147 -0.17 -2.71 16.81
N LYS A 148 -1.18 -2.48 17.65
CA LYS A 148 -2.22 -1.47 17.39
C LYS A 148 -1.64 -0.06 17.32
N SER A 149 -0.65 0.26 18.16
CA SER A 149 -0.01 1.57 18.18
C SER A 149 0.76 1.88 16.89
N GLU A 150 1.21 0.84 16.18
CA GLU A 150 1.81 0.94 14.85
C GLU A 150 0.74 1.00 13.73
N GLY A 151 -0.54 0.99 14.09
CA GLY A 151 -1.66 1.08 13.17
C GLY A 151 -1.96 -0.18 12.39
N LYS A 152 -1.47 -1.29 12.87
CA LYS A 152 -1.76 -2.61 12.30
C LYS A 152 -3.05 -3.19 12.87
N THR A 153 -3.67 -4.07 12.12
CA THR A 153 -4.82 -4.86 12.60
C THR A 153 -4.31 -6.00 13.46
N VAL A 154 -4.97 -6.23 14.59
CA VAL A 154 -4.64 -7.33 15.51
C VAL A 154 -5.67 -8.44 15.39
N ALA A 155 -5.20 -9.67 15.26
CA ALA A 155 -5.99 -10.89 15.44
C ALA A 155 -5.35 -11.77 16.53
N PHE A 156 -6.19 -12.49 17.26
CA PHE A 156 -5.79 -13.47 18.26
C PHE A 156 -6.09 -14.88 17.77
N MET A 157 -5.29 -15.85 18.19
CA MET A 157 -5.55 -17.26 17.96
C MET A 157 -5.67 -17.99 19.30
N ALA A 158 -6.75 -18.74 19.47
CA ALA A 158 -6.95 -19.60 20.63
C ALA A 158 -7.26 -21.03 20.20
N ILE A 159 -6.82 -22.01 20.99
CA ILE A 159 -7.08 -23.44 20.81
C ILE A 159 -7.61 -23.98 22.14
N ASP A 160 -8.77 -24.64 22.11
CA ASP A 160 -9.42 -25.23 23.26
C ASP A 160 -9.57 -24.27 24.46
N ASN A 161 -10.05 -23.05 24.16
CA ASN A 161 -10.23 -21.93 25.09
C ASN A 161 -8.93 -21.37 25.71
N GLU A 162 -7.77 -21.70 25.17
CA GLU A 162 -6.49 -21.18 25.62
C GLU A 162 -5.86 -20.29 24.53
N ILE A 163 -5.46 -19.05 24.89
CA ILE A 163 -4.77 -18.16 23.96
C ILE A 163 -3.43 -18.76 23.55
N LYS A 164 -3.11 -18.73 22.27
CA LYS A 164 -1.87 -19.29 21.72
C LYS A 164 -0.98 -18.26 21.04
N ALA A 165 -1.60 -17.30 20.32
CA ALA A 165 -0.84 -16.30 19.58
C ALA A 165 -1.63 -14.99 19.42
N VAL A 166 -0.87 -13.91 19.17
CA VAL A 166 -1.36 -12.65 18.63
C VAL A 166 -0.66 -12.37 17.31
N ILE A 167 -1.44 -11.89 16.34
CA ILE A 167 -1.05 -11.72 14.94
C ILE A 167 -1.24 -10.27 14.57
N GLY A 168 -0.18 -9.61 14.11
CA GLY A 168 -0.23 -8.28 13.51
C GLY A 168 -0.37 -8.38 12.00
N ILE A 169 -1.35 -7.66 11.45
CA ILE A 169 -1.58 -7.62 10.01
C ILE A 169 -1.55 -6.16 9.57
N GLY A 170 -0.62 -5.86 8.69
CA GLY A 170 -0.41 -4.52 8.14
C GLY A 170 -0.31 -4.52 6.62
N ASP A 171 -0.42 -3.33 6.05
CA ASP A 171 -0.12 -3.09 4.65
C ASP A 171 1.37 -2.72 4.52
N VAL A 172 2.12 -3.51 3.78
CA VAL A 172 3.59 -3.40 3.72
C VAL A 172 4.00 -2.35 2.70
N VAL A 173 4.91 -1.47 3.11
CA VAL A 173 5.55 -0.50 2.21
C VAL A 173 6.30 -1.23 1.10
N ARG A 174 6.18 -0.74 -0.14
CA ARG A 174 6.94 -1.31 -1.27
C ARG A 174 8.42 -1.00 -1.12
N GLU A 175 9.28 -1.95 -1.38
CA GLU A 175 10.74 -1.81 -1.32
C GLU A 175 11.26 -0.63 -2.17
N THR A 176 10.54 -0.30 -3.25
CA THR A 176 10.94 0.78 -4.18
C THR A 176 10.43 2.16 -3.79
N SER A 177 9.55 2.27 -2.78
CA SER A 177 8.87 3.54 -2.46
C SER A 177 9.81 4.59 -1.91
N GLU A 178 10.67 4.23 -0.96
CA GLU A 178 11.60 5.17 -0.33
C GLU A 178 12.56 5.79 -1.36
N ASP A 179 13.22 4.95 -2.17
CA ASP A 179 14.15 5.42 -3.22
C ASP A 179 13.43 6.29 -4.26
N ALA A 180 12.22 5.92 -4.67
CA ALA A 180 11.43 6.70 -5.61
C ALA A 180 11.05 8.08 -5.05
N ILE A 181 10.56 8.13 -3.82
CA ILE A 181 10.18 9.36 -3.12
C ILE A 181 11.39 10.28 -2.97
N GLN A 182 12.54 9.74 -2.54
CA GLN A 182 13.77 10.50 -2.41
C GLN A 182 14.22 11.09 -3.75
N ARG A 183 14.25 10.30 -4.82
CA ARG A 183 14.63 10.77 -6.16
C ARG A 183 13.69 11.85 -6.70
N ILE A 184 12.40 11.76 -6.41
CA ILE A 184 11.43 12.79 -6.82
C ILE A 184 11.66 14.08 -6.02
N SER A 185 11.90 13.95 -4.71
CA SER A 185 12.22 15.07 -3.82
C SER A 185 13.51 15.78 -4.25
N ASP A 186 14.54 15.04 -4.66
CA ASP A 186 15.82 15.58 -5.18
C ASP A 186 15.63 16.37 -6.49
N MET A 187 14.54 16.11 -7.22
CA MET A 187 14.18 16.93 -8.38
C MET A 187 13.54 18.27 -7.99
N GLY A 188 13.39 18.58 -6.69
CA GLY A 188 12.73 19.79 -6.17
C GLY A 188 11.20 19.70 -6.22
N VAL A 189 10.63 18.49 -6.19
CA VAL A 189 9.20 18.26 -6.11
C VAL A 189 8.83 18.00 -4.66
N GLU A 190 7.90 18.78 -4.11
CA GLU A 190 7.35 18.57 -2.78
C GLU A 190 6.47 17.32 -2.77
N ILE A 191 6.64 16.47 -1.74
CA ILE A 191 5.83 15.26 -1.57
C ILE A 191 4.79 15.49 -0.47
N VAL A 192 3.54 15.15 -0.77
CA VAL A 192 2.40 15.20 0.15
C VAL A 192 1.75 13.83 0.18
N MET A 193 1.56 13.24 1.34
CA MET A 193 0.82 11.99 1.49
C MET A 193 -0.61 12.26 1.95
N LEU A 194 -1.60 11.71 1.24
CA LEU A 194 -3.01 11.73 1.63
C LEU A 194 -3.48 10.31 1.93
N THR A 195 -4.11 10.08 3.08
CA THR A 195 -4.61 8.75 3.45
C THR A 195 -5.89 8.82 4.28
N GLY A 196 -6.72 7.79 4.13
CA GLY A 196 -7.89 7.55 5.00
C GLY A 196 -7.55 6.92 6.34
N ASP A 197 -6.30 6.49 6.55
CA ASP A 197 -5.87 5.89 7.81
C ASP A 197 -5.83 6.91 8.94
N ASN A 198 -5.74 6.39 10.18
CA ASN A 198 -5.56 7.24 11.35
C ASN A 198 -4.19 7.94 11.35
N GLU A 199 -4.08 8.99 12.16
CA GLU A 199 -2.91 9.86 12.24
C GLU A 199 -1.63 9.11 12.63
N ILE A 200 -1.72 8.16 13.58
CA ILE A 200 -0.58 7.38 14.08
C ILE A 200 0.07 6.59 12.94
N VAL A 201 -0.75 5.87 12.16
CA VAL A 201 -0.27 5.08 11.01
C VAL A 201 0.34 5.98 9.94
N ALA A 202 -0.38 7.06 9.62
CA ALA A 202 0.03 7.99 8.58
C ALA A 202 1.37 8.66 8.92
N GLU A 203 1.54 9.12 10.16
CA GLU A 203 2.78 9.72 10.64
C GLU A 203 3.94 8.72 10.66
N ALA A 204 3.70 7.47 11.10
CA ALA A 204 4.74 6.43 11.10
C ALA A 204 5.29 6.20 9.69
N ILE A 205 4.41 6.02 8.69
CA ILE A 205 4.82 5.84 7.29
C ILE A 205 5.44 7.11 6.72
N GLY A 206 4.87 8.28 7.03
CA GLY A 206 5.44 9.56 6.62
C GLY A 206 6.87 9.76 7.10
N LYS A 207 7.15 9.39 8.35
CA LYS A 207 8.49 9.43 8.94
C LYS A 207 9.44 8.43 8.28
N GLU A 208 9.00 7.19 8.07
CA GLU A 208 9.77 6.15 7.38
C GLU A 208 10.13 6.57 5.95
N MET A 209 9.18 7.18 5.22
CA MET A 209 9.35 7.64 3.84
C MET A 209 9.93 9.06 3.73
N HIS A 210 10.32 9.69 4.83
CA HIS A 210 10.83 11.06 4.87
C HIS A 210 9.87 12.12 4.29
N ILE A 211 8.55 11.85 4.32
CA ILE A 211 7.51 12.78 3.85
C ILE A 211 7.14 13.75 4.97
N LYS A 212 7.29 15.05 4.70
CA LYS A 212 7.05 16.10 5.71
C LYS A 212 5.57 16.51 5.82
N SER A 213 4.82 16.39 4.74
CA SER A 213 3.41 16.79 4.67
C SER A 213 2.54 15.54 4.58
N VAL A 214 1.86 15.22 5.68
CA VAL A 214 1.00 14.04 5.82
C VAL A 214 -0.37 14.49 6.27
N HIS A 215 -1.41 14.06 5.56
CA HIS A 215 -2.80 14.34 5.91
C HIS A 215 -3.54 13.01 6.08
N ALA A 216 -3.98 12.75 7.29
CA ALA A 216 -4.64 11.52 7.73
C ALA A 216 -6.16 11.67 7.86
N ASN A 217 -6.86 10.56 8.12
CA ASN A 217 -8.31 10.52 8.36
C ASN A 217 -9.17 11.13 7.22
N LEU A 218 -8.67 11.13 5.99
CA LEU A 218 -9.34 11.75 4.86
C LEU A 218 -10.38 10.82 4.22
N LYS A 219 -11.58 11.36 3.97
CA LYS A 219 -12.55 10.74 3.08
C LYS A 219 -12.13 10.98 1.62
N PRO A 220 -12.66 10.21 0.66
CA PRO A 220 -12.35 10.45 -0.76
C PRO A 220 -12.63 11.88 -1.23
N SER A 221 -13.70 12.52 -0.73
CA SER A 221 -14.00 13.93 -1.01
C SER A 221 -12.94 14.89 -0.51
N ASP A 222 -12.41 14.62 0.70
CA ASP A 222 -11.46 15.50 1.36
C ASP A 222 -10.12 15.52 0.62
N LYS A 223 -9.74 14.37 -0.01
CA LYS A 223 -8.55 14.30 -0.88
C LYS A 223 -8.65 15.27 -2.06
N CYS A 224 -9.84 15.37 -2.69
CA CYS A 224 -10.07 16.33 -3.77
C CYS A 224 -9.89 17.78 -3.28
N ASP A 225 -10.39 18.08 -2.09
CA ASP A 225 -10.32 19.44 -1.55
C ASP A 225 -8.88 19.82 -1.15
N GLU A 226 -8.10 18.89 -0.64
CA GLU A 226 -6.67 19.11 -0.39
C GLU A 226 -5.90 19.40 -1.69
N ILE A 227 -6.16 18.65 -2.77
CA ILE A 227 -5.55 18.92 -4.07
C ILE A 227 -5.93 20.32 -4.57
N LYS A 228 -7.20 20.72 -4.49
CA LYS A 228 -7.66 22.06 -4.89
C LYS A 228 -7.00 23.16 -4.06
N LYS A 229 -6.83 22.97 -2.75
CA LYS A 229 -6.11 23.92 -1.89
C LYS A 229 -4.65 24.10 -2.34
N LEU A 230 -3.96 23.03 -2.67
CA LEU A 230 -2.60 23.10 -3.21
C LEU A 230 -2.56 23.87 -4.53
N GLN A 231 -3.50 23.61 -5.45
CA GLN A 231 -3.59 24.31 -6.73
C GLN A 231 -3.93 25.80 -6.54
N GLN A 232 -4.81 26.16 -5.61
CA GLN A 232 -5.14 27.56 -5.28
C GLN A 232 -3.93 28.31 -4.72
N ASN A 233 -2.99 27.60 -4.08
CA ASN A 233 -1.71 28.16 -3.62
C ASN A 233 -0.66 28.25 -4.73
N GLY A 234 -1.05 28.07 -6.01
CA GLY A 234 -0.17 28.20 -7.18
C GLY A 234 0.70 26.97 -7.42
N LYS A 235 0.41 25.84 -6.79
CA LYS A 235 1.12 24.58 -7.06
C LYS A 235 0.60 23.91 -8.33
N VAL A 236 1.49 23.28 -9.07
CA VAL A 236 1.14 22.34 -10.14
C VAL A 236 1.20 20.94 -9.55
N VAL A 237 0.04 20.34 -9.37
CA VAL A 237 -0.15 19.14 -8.57
C VAL A 237 -0.19 17.90 -9.45
N GLY A 238 0.75 16.98 -9.23
CA GLY A 238 0.64 15.60 -9.68
C GLY A 238 -0.02 14.73 -8.61
N MET A 239 -0.78 13.70 -8.98
CA MET A 239 -1.29 12.72 -8.04
C MET A 239 -1.00 11.31 -8.51
N ILE A 240 -0.53 10.45 -7.60
CA ILE A 240 -0.38 9.00 -7.82
C ILE A 240 -1.36 8.26 -6.92
N GLY A 241 -2.13 7.33 -7.50
CA GLY A 241 -3.08 6.49 -6.78
C GLY A 241 -3.34 5.16 -7.50
N ASP A 242 -3.98 4.22 -6.80
CA ASP A 242 -4.42 2.93 -7.35
C ASP A 242 -5.76 3.01 -8.08
N GLY A 243 -6.48 4.08 -7.86
CA GLY A 243 -7.66 4.55 -8.58
C GLY A 243 -9.00 3.93 -8.21
N ILE A 244 -9.07 2.97 -7.30
CA ILE A 244 -10.38 2.44 -6.87
C ILE A 244 -11.13 3.51 -6.06
N ASN A 245 -10.45 4.07 -5.07
CA ASN A 245 -10.99 5.09 -4.18
C ASN A 245 -10.56 6.52 -4.56
N ASP A 246 -9.55 6.64 -5.42
CA ASP A 246 -8.87 7.89 -5.74
C ASP A 246 -9.26 8.49 -7.08
N ALA A 247 -10.13 7.84 -7.87
CA ALA A 247 -10.50 8.31 -9.20
C ALA A 247 -10.97 9.80 -9.22
N PRO A 248 -11.77 10.29 -8.26
CA PRO A 248 -12.14 11.71 -8.21
C PRO A 248 -10.94 12.62 -7.92
N ALA A 249 -10.03 12.20 -7.05
CA ALA A 249 -8.82 12.94 -6.69
C ALA A 249 -7.81 12.96 -7.84
N LEU A 250 -7.62 11.82 -8.53
CA LEU A 250 -6.83 11.72 -9.76
C LEU A 250 -7.35 12.67 -10.84
N ALA A 251 -8.67 12.73 -11.04
CA ALA A 251 -9.30 13.64 -12.01
C ALA A 251 -9.16 15.12 -11.61
N THR A 252 -8.95 15.43 -10.32
CA THR A 252 -8.80 16.81 -9.83
C THR A 252 -7.37 17.33 -10.00
N ALA A 253 -6.37 16.49 -9.99
CA ALA A 253 -4.97 16.87 -10.15
C ALA A 253 -4.65 17.39 -11.56
N ASP A 254 -3.61 18.24 -11.69
CA ASP A 254 -3.16 18.75 -13.00
C ASP A 254 -2.59 17.64 -13.88
N VAL A 255 -1.94 16.65 -13.27
CA VAL A 255 -1.47 15.41 -13.93
C VAL A 255 -1.67 14.23 -12.99
N SER A 256 -2.38 13.22 -13.44
CA SER A 256 -2.65 12.01 -12.68
C SER A 256 -1.84 10.81 -13.18
N PHE A 257 -1.41 9.98 -12.22
CA PHE A 257 -0.67 8.74 -12.45
C PHE A 257 -1.44 7.59 -11.83
N ALA A 258 -1.86 6.62 -12.63
CA ALA A 258 -2.43 5.37 -12.13
C ALA A 258 -1.35 4.29 -12.05
N ILE A 259 -1.34 3.54 -10.94
CA ILE A 259 -0.43 2.39 -10.77
C ILE A 259 -1.04 1.17 -11.48
N GLY A 260 -0.22 0.37 -12.16
CA GLY A 260 -0.62 -0.68 -13.09
C GLY A 260 -1.40 -1.88 -12.53
N THR A 261 -1.69 -1.91 -11.22
CA THR A 261 -2.72 -2.76 -10.60
C THR A 261 -4.08 -2.06 -10.52
N ALA A 262 -4.13 -0.79 -10.97
CA ALA A 262 -5.33 0.02 -10.98
C ALA A 262 -6.45 -0.62 -11.82
N THR A 263 -7.69 -0.38 -11.41
CA THR A 263 -8.86 -0.78 -12.19
C THR A 263 -8.88 -0.09 -13.55
N GLU A 264 -9.64 -0.66 -14.51
CA GLU A 264 -9.86 -0.02 -15.82
C GLU A 264 -10.34 1.42 -15.69
N ILE A 265 -11.21 1.71 -14.70
CA ILE A 265 -11.72 3.04 -14.41
C ILE A 265 -10.60 4.02 -14.04
N ALA A 266 -9.63 3.57 -13.24
CA ALA A 266 -8.49 4.40 -12.85
C ALA A 266 -7.52 4.65 -14.00
N MET A 267 -7.26 3.63 -14.82
CA MET A 267 -6.44 3.78 -16.02
C MET A 267 -7.09 4.72 -17.03
N GLU A 268 -8.43 4.71 -17.12
CA GLU A 268 -9.18 5.61 -17.97
C GLU A 268 -9.19 7.06 -17.45
N ALA A 269 -9.24 7.25 -16.13
CA ALA A 269 -9.20 8.56 -15.48
C ALA A 269 -7.80 9.20 -15.46
N ALA A 270 -6.74 8.39 -15.50
CA ALA A 270 -5.37 8.89 -15.39
C ALA A 270 -4.78 9.39 -16.70
N ASN A 271 -3.92 10.42 -16.59
CA ASN A 271 -3.14 10.94 -17.71
C ASN A 271 -1.96 10.01 -18.07
N ILE A 272 -1.38 9.36 -17.07
CA ILE A 272 -0.20 8.50 -17.20
C ILE A 272 -0.46 7.21 -16.41
N THR A 273 -0.24 6.04 -17.03
CA THR A 273 -0.32 4.75 -16.36
C THR A 273 1.07 4.16 -16.17
N LEU A 274 1.38 3.78 -14.92
CA LEU A 274 2.63 3.18 -14.49
C LEU A 274 2.46 1.65 -14.44
N VAL A 275 2.98 0.96 -15.45
CA VAL A 275 2.84 -0.51 -15.54
C VAL A 275 3.62 -1.20 -14.42
N LYS A 276 3.12 -2.33 -13.91
CA LYS A 276 3.70 -3.16 -12.83
C LYS A 276 3.69 -2.54 -11.43
N GLY A 277 2.94 -1.45 -11.20
CA GLY A 277 2.77 -0.93 -9.86
C GLY A 277 4.02 -0.33 -9.20
N ASP A 278 4.99 0.08 -9.99
CA ASP A 278 6.27 0.59 -9.51
C ASP A 278 6.28 2.12 -9.51
N ILE A 279 6.31 2.70 -8.31
CA ILE A 279 6.34 4.16 -8.11
C ILE A 279 7.61 4.82 -8.68
N THR A 280 8.71 4.06 -8.89
CA THR A 280 9.92 4.57 -9.55
C THR A 280 9.64 5.04 -10.96
N LYS A 281 8.61 4.49 -11.61
CA LYS A 281 8.16 4.90 -12.93
C LYS A 281 7.60 6.32 -12.96
N ALA A 282 7.08 6.84 -11.85
CA ALA A 282 6.67 8.24 -11.74
C ALA A 282 7.90 9.16 -11.82
N TRP A 283 8.99 8.84 -11.12
CA TRP A 283 10.26 9.55 -11.25
C TRP A 283 10.78 9.53 -12.70
N GLU A 284 10.76 8.35 -13.34
CA GLU A 284 11.18 8.21 -14.74
C GLU A 284 10.30 9.07 -15.68
N ALA A 285 8.97 9.10 -15.45
CA ALA A 285 8.04 9.91 -16.23
C ALA A 285 8.33 11.42 -16.09
N LEU A 286 8.52 11.90 -14.86
CA LEU A 286 8.88 13.30 -14.59
C LEU A 286 10.20 13.67 -15.23
N ARG A 287 11.23 12.83 -15.11
CA ARG A 287 12.54 13.02 -15.73
C ARG A 287 12.43 13.07 -17.25
N LEU A 288 11.70 12.13 -17.85
CA LEU A 288 11.50 12.07 -19.30
C LEU A 288 10.75 13.31 -19.81
N SER A 289 9.71 13.75 -19.10
CA SER A 289 8.98 14.97 -19.42
C SER A 289 9.92 16.20 -19.41
N ARG A 290 10.71 16.39 -18.35
CA ARG A 290 11.69 17.49 -18.24
C ARG A 290 12.71 17.47 -19.39
N GLN A 291 13.25 16.29 -19.70
CA GLN A 291 14.21 16.14 -20.81
C GLN A 291 13.56 16.44 -22.17
N THR A 292 12.35 15.93 -22.42
CA THR A 292 11.61 16.17 -23.67
C THR A 292 11.35 17.66 -23.87
N MET A 293 10.87 18.35 -22.82
CA MET A 293 10.59 19.78 -22.89
C MET A 293 11.86 20.63 -23.06
N LYS A 294 12.98 20.21 -22.47
CA LYS A 294 14.30 20.87 -22.70
C LYS A 294 14.69 20.79 -24.16
N ILE A 295 14.59 19.62 -24.79
CA ILE A 295 14.89 19.40 -26.19
C ILE A 295 13.97 20.23 -27.11
N ILE A 296 12.63 20.25 -26.80
CA ILE A 296 11.69 21.06 -27.58
C ILE A 296 12.07 22.55 -27.52
N LYS A 297 12.38 23.08 -26.34
CA LYS A 297 12.79 24.47 -26.16
C LYS A 297 14.09 24.77 -26.94
N GLN A 298 15.06 23.88 -26.92
CA GLN A 298 16.32 24.00 -27.69
C GLN A 298 16.03 24.02 -29.19
N ASN A 299 15.22 23.09 -29.69
CA ASN A 299 14.88 23.04 -31.11
C ASN A 299 14.12 24.31 -31.58
N LEU A 300 13.21 24.81 -30.76
CA LEU A 300 12.52 26.07 -31.04
C LEU A 300 13.52 27.25 -31.09
N PHE A 301 14.40 27.32 -30.10
CA PHE A 301 15.42 28.38 -30.05
C PHE A 301 16.27 28.41 -31.33
N TRP A 302 16.74 27.24 -31.76
CA TRP A 302 17.52 27.15 -33.01
C TRP A 302 16.70 27.47 -34.25
N ALA A 303 15.46 27.02 -34.33
CA ALA A 303 14.56 27.30 -35.44
C ALA A 303 14.28 28.81 -35.57
N PHE A 304 14.01 29.52 -34.47
CA PHE A 304 13.81 30.96 -34.46
C PHE A 304 15.14 31.71 -34.72
N GLY A 305 16.23 31.29 -34.08
CA GLY A 305 17.55 31.90 -34.27
C GLY A 305 17.99 31.86 -35.71
N TYR A 306 17.81 30.72 -36.40
CA TYR A 306 18.12 30.60 -37.81
C TYR A 306 17.31 31.59 -38.67
N ASN A 307 16.00 31.71 -38.42
CA ASN A 307 15.13 32.63 -39.18
C ASN A 307 15.42 34.13 -38.94
N VAL A 308 16.10 34.47 -37.82
CA VAL A 308 16.51 35.87 -37.53
C VAL A 308 17.85 36.22 -38.15
N ILE A 309 18.73 35.22 -38.34
CA ILE A 309 20.11 35.43 -38.82
C ILE A 309 20.21 35.24 -40.35
N ALA A 310 19.36 34.38 -40.95
CA ALA A 310 19.28 34.14 -42.38
C ALA A 310 18.41 35.20 -43.07
#